data_212cb4ab6935d407ee06360b87de0c44
#
_entry.id   212cb4ab6935d407ee06360b87de0c44
#
_cell.length_a   1.000
_cell.length_b   1.000
_cell.length_c   1.000
_cell.angle_alpha   90.00
_cell.angle_beta   90.00
_cell.angle_gamma   90.00
#
_symmetry.space_group_name_H-M   'P 1'
#
loop_
_entity.id
_entity.type
_entity.pdbx_description
1 polymer ?
#
loop_
_entity_poly.entity_id
_entity_poly.type
_entity_poly.pdbx_seq_one_letter_code
_entity_poly.pdbx_strand_id
1 'polypeptide(L)'
;MLRLYQSVALLLCLWLAFSSPLRAHSDLRQLTFYTESYPPANFQTPQGKLAGYAVDILLEASALVEQPIDMKQIRLTPWKQAYHKVVTEPNTMLFSTARTELREPLFQWVGPIIPLKIIVLARKDANITITQPMDMAKYSIGVISDDIGEQTLLAHGIPREAMREAKDVMTLSEQLMKKRIDLIVYSQQVANWWVKSVDVDPSLFEPVYVLKEGDLYYAFHRDTDPQIIANLQRGIERLKSMPGEQGQSRYQEILAKYE
;
A
#
# COMPACT_ATOMS: atom_id res chain seq x y z
N MET A 1 -24.52 63.98 10.40
CA MET A 1 -23.42 63.24 9.75
C MET A 1 -22.86 62.13 10.63
N LEU A 2 -22.60 62.33 11.92
CA LEU A 2 -21.99 61.29 12.80
C LEU A 2 -22.81 59.96 12.92
N ARG A 3 -24.14 60.04 12.96
CA ARG A 3 -25.04 58.86 13.05
C ARG A 3 -25.06 57.99 11.79
N LEU A 4 -24.79 58.58 10.60
CA LEU A 4 -24.75 57.82 9.35
C LEU A 4 -23.50 56.98 9.24
N TYR A 5 -22.35 57.43 9.76
CA TYR A 5 -21.08 56.70 9.78
C TYR A 5 -21.12 55.51 10.76
N GLN A 6 -21.84 55.66 11.90
CA GLN A 6 -22.00 54.54 12.85
C GLN A 6 -22.85 53.42 12.28
N SER A 7 -23.91 53.71 11.52
CA SER A 7 -24.75 52.68 10.89
C SER A 7 -24.05 51.95 9.76
N VAL A 8 -23.20 52.63 8.97
CA VAL A 8 -22.41 52.02 7.90
C VAL A 8 -21.29 51.16 8.46
N ALA A 9 -20.64 51.59 9.55
CA ALA A 9 -19.60 50.77 10.22
C ALA A 9 -20.17 49.50 10.85
N LEU A 10 -21.39 49.56 11.43
CA LEU A 10 -22.07 48.38 11.98
C LEU A 10 -22.45 47.35 10.88
N LEU A 11 -22.90 47.83 9.70
CA LEU A 11 -23.24 46.96 8.56
C LEU A 11 -22.00 46.32 7.94
N LEU A 12 -20.85 47.00 7.86
CA LEU A 12 -19.59 46.43 7.40
C LEU A 12 -19.06 45.36 8.37
N CYS A 13 -19.18 45.57 9.68
CA CYS A 13 -18.77 44.54 10.70
C CYS A 13 -19.66 43.31 10.67
N LEU A 14 -20.96 43.41 10.35
CA LEU A 14 -21.84 42.25 10.20
C LEU A 14 -21.49 41.44 8.94
N TRP A 15 -21.03 42.08 7.86
CA TRP A 15 -20.62 41.35 6.63
C TRP A 15 -19.32 40.56 6.79
N LEU A 16 -18.39 41.03 7.61
CA LEU A 16 -17.15 40.34 7.91
C LEU A 16 -17.35 39.11 8.87
N ALA A 17 -18.41 39.10 9.66
CA ALA A 17 -18.72 38.00 10.56
C ALA A 17 -19.32 36.77 9.84
N PHE A 18 -19.80 36.89 8.60
CA PHE A 18 -20.35 35.78 7.81
C PHE A 18 -19.40 35.19 6.75
N SER A 19 -18.16 35.66 6.67
CA SER A 19 -17.14 34.97 5.91
C SER A 19 -16.56 33.81 6.72
N SER A 20 -17.41 32.80 7.03
CA SER A 20 -16.90 31.47 7.37
C SER A 20 -16.00 31.06 6.19
N PRO A 21 -14.73 30.70 6.42
CA PRO A 21 -13.93 30.13 5.35
C PRO A 21 -14.71 28.95 4.81
N LEU A 22 -15.06 28.98 3.54
CA LEU A 22 -15.60 27.87 2.82
C LEU A 22 -14.52 26.78 2.92
N ARG A 23 -14.62 25.93 3.96
CA ARG A 23 -13.71 24.81 4.14
C ARG A 23 -13.92 23.98 2.90
N ALA A 24 -12.94 23.99 1.99
CA ALA A 24 -12.96 23.12 0.83
C ALA A 24 -13.31 21.75 1.36
N HIS A 25 -14.42 21.19 0.91
CA HIS A 25 -14.89 19.89 1.40
C HIS A 25 -13.89 18.86 0.86
N SER A 26 -12.97 18.48 1.74
CA SER A 26 -11.92 17.54 1.40
C SER A 26 -12.55 16.18 1.13
N ASP A 27 -12.43 15.69 -0.10
CA ASP A 27 -13.20 14.57 -0.64
C ASP A 27 -12.28 13.54 -1.30
N LEU A 28 -12.48 12.27 -0.98
CA LEU A 28 -11.78 11.13 -1.61
C LEU A 28 -11.88 11.17 -3.15
N ARG A 29 -12.97 11.71 -3.71
CA ARG A 29 -13.19 11.84 -5.16
C ARG A 29 -12.21 12.80 -5.85
N GLN A 30 -11.45 13.58 -5.10
CA GLN A 30 -10.46 14.53 -5.63
C GLN A 30 -9.03 13.97 -5.63
N LEU A 31 -8.83 12.76 -5.08
CA LEU A 31 -7.52 12.16 -4.98
C LEU A 31 -7.19 11.28 -6.20
N THR A 32 -5.90 11.10 -6.44
CA THR A 32 -5.36 10.07 -7.32
C THR A 32 -4.79 8.95 -6.47
N PHE A 33 -5.17 7.72 -6.80
CA PHE A 33 -4.76 6.53 -6.09
C PHE A 33 -3.74 5.77 -6.94
N TYR A 34 -2.55 5.54 -6.41
CA TYR A 34 -1.50 4.79 -7.08
C TYR A 34 -1.42 3.38 -6.52
N THR A 35 -1.27 2.41 -7.39
CA THR A 35 -1.09 1.00 -7.03
C THR A 35 -0.09 0.35 -7.96
N GLU A 36 0.63 -0.65 -7.47
CA GLU A 36 1.41 -1.58 -8.29
C GLU A 36 0.66 -2.90 -8.48
N SER A 37 1.27 -3.85 -9.20
CA SER A 37 0.81 -5.23 -9.21
C SER A 37 1.35 -5.96 -7.99
N TYR A 38 0.51 -6.11 -6.97
CA TYR A 38 0.81 -6.76 -5.68
C TYR A 38 -0.32 -7.75 -5.32
N PRO A 39 -0.44 -8.87 -6.06
CA PRO A 39 -1.51 -9.84 -5.84
C PRO A 39 -1.34 -10.59 -4.51
N PRO A 40 -2.45 -10.99 -3.87
CA PRO A 40 -3.84 -10.76 -4.26
C PRO A 40 -4.44 -9.44 -3.77
N ALA A 41 -3.63 -8.51 -3.22
CA ALA A 41 -4.12 -7.25 -2.66
C ALA A 41 -4.62 -6.28 -3.74
N ASN A 42 -3.81 -6.06 -4.76
CA ASN A 42 -4.10 -5.18 -5.88
C ASN A 42 -3.33 -5.67 -7.12
N PHE A 43 -4.04 -5.98 -8.18
CA PHE A 43 -3.44 -6.52 -9.40
C PHE A 43 -4.37 -6.34 -10.60
N GLN A 44 -3.81 -6.49 -11.80
CA GLN A 44 -4.58 -6.51 -13.02
C GLN A 44 -4.92 -7.95 -13.40
N THR A 45 -6.20 -8.23 -13.64
CA THR A 45 -6.65 -9.54 -14.15
C THR A 45 -6.18 -9.74 -15.60
N PRO A 46 -6.19 -10.98 -16.14
CA PRO A 46 -5.90 -11.23 -17.54
C PRO A 46 -6.76 -10.42 -18.53
N GLN A 47 -7.96 -10.00 -18.10
CA GLN A 47 -8.88 -9.16 -18.89
C GLN A 47 -8.58 -7.66 -18.78
N GLY A 48 -7.50 -7.30 -18.09
CA GLY A 48 -7.09 -5.90 -17.92
C GLY A 48 -7.84 -5.14 -16.82
N LYS A 49 -8.71 -5.80 -16.04
CA LYS A 49 -9.47 -5.16 -14.96
C LYS A 49 -8.62 -5.14 -13.67
N LEU A 50 -8.59 -4.01 -12.98
CA LEU A 50 -7.98 -3.91 -11.66
C LEU A 50 -8.86 -4.64 -10.62
N ALA A 51 -8.26 -5.47 -9.79
CA ALA A 51 -8.91 -6.30 -8.78
C ALA A 51 -7.99 -6.48 -7.55
N GLY A 52 -8.52 -7.09 -6.49
CA GLY A 52 -7.80 -7.43 -5.28
C GLY A 52 -8.53 -6.95 -4.03
N TYR A 53 -8.24 -7.57 -2.88
CA TYR A 53 -8.93 -7.23 -1.64
C TYR A 53 -8.72 -5.76 -1.23
N ALA A 54 -7.54 -5.19 -1.45
CA ALA A 54 -7.30 -3.79 -1.12
C ALA A 54 -8.08 -2.84 -2.04
N VAL A 55 -8.35 -3.24 -3.29
CA VAL A 55 -9.20 -2.48 -4.20
C VAL A 55 -10.66 -2.53 -3.72
N ASP A 56 -11.18 -3.73 -3.45
CA ASP A 56 -12.57 -3.91 -3.01
C ASP A 56 -12.82 -3.20 -1.66
N ILE A 57 -11.90 -3.32 -0.69
CA ILE A 57 -11.98 -2.64 0.61
C ILE A 57 -12.04 -1.11 0.41
N LEU A 58 -11.18 -0.53 -0.43
CA LEU A 58 -11.17 0.91 -0.67
C LEU A 58 -12.50 1.39 -1.27
N LEU A 59 -12.99 0.69 -2.30
CA LEU A 59 -14.24 1.05 -2.98
C LEU A 59 -15.44 0.96 -2.04
N GLU A 60 -15.58 -0.14 -1.31
CA GLU A 60 -16.71 -0.32 -0.39
C GLU A 60 -16.61 0.62 0.82
N ALA A 61 -15.43 0.81 1.41
CA ALA A 61 -15.24 1.72 2.53
C ALA A 61 -15.54 3.17 2.15
N SER A 62 -15.12 3.61 0.95
CA SER A 62 -15.40 4.95 0.45
C SER A 62 -16.91 5.18 0.20
N ALA A 63 -17.61 4.17 -0.30
CA ALA A 63 -19.06 4.22 -0.48
C ALA A 63 -19.82 4.32 0.85
N LEU A 64 -19.38 3.59 1.88
CA LEU A 64 -19.98 3.65 3.23
C LEU A 64 -19.86 5.02 3.91
N VAL A 65 -18.92 5.85 3.49
CA VAL A 65 -18.76 7.23 3.98
C VAL A 65 -19.26 8.29 2.98
N GLU A 66 -20.07 7.88 2.01
CA GLU A 66 -20.73 8.74 1.01
C GLU A 66 -19.74 9.51 0.11
N GLN A 67 -18.53 8.98 -0.04
CA GLN A 67 -17.48 9.51 -0.91
C GLN A 67 -16.96 8.44 -1.88
N PRO A 68 -17.82 7.81 -2.69
CA PRO A 68 -17.44 6.68 -3.52
C PRO A 68 -16.34 7.05 -4.52
N ILE A 69 -15.32 6.22 -4.58
CA ILE A 69 -14.16 6.37 -5.49
C ILE A 69 -14.51 5.71 -6.83
N ASP A 70 -14.18 6.39 -7.94
CA ASP A 70 -14.25 5.81 -9.29
C ASP A 70 -12.94 5.04 -9.57
N MET A 71 -13.06 3.84 -10.15
CA MET A 71 -11.92 3.05 -10.62
C MET A 71 -10.95 3.84 -11.52
N LYS A 72 -11.45 4.85 -12.25
CA LYS A 72 -10.63 5.74 -13.10
C LYS A 72 -9.65 6.61 -12.30
N GLN A 73 -9.84 6.77 -10.99
CA GLN A 73 -8.91 7.48 -10.12
C GLN A 73 -7.72 6.60 -9.73
N ILE A 74 -7.81 5.27 -9.93
CA ILE A 74 -6.77 4.31 -9.55
C ILE A 74 -5.85 4.06 -10.75
N ARG A 75 -4.55 4.25 -10.55
CA ARG A 75 -3.52 4.14 -11.58
C ARG A 75 -2.53 3.04 -11.23
N LEU A 76 -2.45 2.04 -12.11
CA LEU A 76 -1.41 1.01 -12.02
C LEU A 76 -0.07 1.60 -12.48
N THR A 77 0.90 1.62 -11.58
CA THR A 77 2.21 2.28 -11.76
C THR A 77 3.27 1.46 -11.04
N PRO A 78 4.48 1.27 -11.60
CA PRO A 78 5.56 0.56 -10.89
C PRO A 78 5.84 1.18 -9.52
N TRP A 79 6.10 0.32 -8.51
CA TRP A 79 6.26 0.70 -7.11
C TRP A 79 7.10 1.97 -6.91
N LYS A 80 8.34 1.97 -7.39
CA LYS A 80 9.27 3.11 -7.22
C LYS A 80 8.68 4.44 -7.68
N GLN A 81 8.00 4.44 -8.83
CA GLN A 81 7.37 5.64 -9.38
C GLN A 81 6.15 6.05 -8.55
N ALA A 82 5.30 5.09 -8.17
CA ALA A 82 4.12 5.32 -7.35
C ALA A 82 4.51 5.89 -5.98
N TYR A 83 5.49 5.27 -5.33
CA TYR A 83 6.03 5.71 -4.04
C TYR A 83 6.55 7.15 -4.10
N HIS A 84 7.41 7.45 -5.08
CA HIS A 84 7.95 8.81 -5.26
C HIS A 84 6.84 9.84 -5.49
N LYS A 85 5.84 9.51 -6.32
CA LYS A 85 4.69 10.40 -6.56
C LYS A 85 3.93 10.71 -5.28
N VAL A 86 3.63 9.72 -4.47
CA VAL A 86 2.85 9.94 -3.25
C VAL A 86 3.66 10.64 -2.16
N VAL A 87 4.98 10.53 -2.15
CA VAL A 87 5.84 11.34 -1.27
C VAL A 87 5.88 12.81 -1.68
N THR A 88 5.76 13.13 -2.99
CA THR A 88 6.03 14.47 -3.53
C THR A 88 4.80 15.21 -4.05
N GLU A 89 3.73 14.51 -4.43
CA GLU A 89 2.54 15.10 -5.04
C GLU A 89 1.37 15.10 -4.05
N PRO A 90 0.81 16.26 -3.66
CA PRO A 90 -0.36 16.32 -2.79
C PRO A 90 -1.60 15.68 -3.46
N ASN A 91 -2.61 15.37 -2.68
CA ASN A 91 -3.85 14.71 -3.12
C ASN A 91 -3.62 13.34 -3.76
N THR A 92 -2.66 12.59 -3.24
CA THR A 92 -2.33 11.25 -3.72
C THR A 92 -2.33 10.21 -2.59
N MET A 93 -2.52 8.95 -2.94
CA MET A 93 -2.48 7.82 -2.04
C MET A 93 -1.83 6.59 -2.72
N LEU A 94 -1.08 5.82 -1.94
CA LEU A 94 -0.43 4.57 -2.34
C LEU A 94 -1.09 3.39 -1.64
N PHE A 95 -1.40 2.34 -2.42
CA PHE A 95 -1.97 1.09 -1.92
C PHE A 95 -0.93 0.22 -1.20
N SER A 96 -1.44 -0.64 -0.33
CA SER A 96 -0.73 -1.82 0.21
C SER A 96 0.70 -1.53 0.66
N THR A 97 0.86 -0.40 1.37
CA THR A 97 2.16 0.10 1.82
C THR A 97 2.47 -0.40 3.23
N ALA A 98 3.64 -1.01 3.42
CA ALA A 98 4.13 -1.37 4.74
C ALA A 98 4.42 -0.10 5.56
N ARG A 99 3.81 0.00 6.76
CA ARG A 99 4.07 1.08 7.71
C ARG A 99 5.33 0.76 8.50
N THR A 100 6.29 1.66 8.50
CA THR A 100 7.58 1.50 9.17
C THR A 100 8.01 2.82 9.80
N GLU A 101 8.93 2.78 10.79
CA GLU A 101 9.49 3.98 11.41
C GLU A 101 10.10 4.93 10.38
N LEU A 102 10.78 4.39 9.36
CA LEU A 102 11.37 5.18 8.27
C LEU A 102 10.31 5.91 7.43
N ARG A 103 9.15 5.27 7.23
CA ARG A 103 8.06 5.81 6.42
C ARG A 103 7.04 6.63 7.21
N GLU A 104 7.06 6.51 8.55
CA GLU A 104 6.08 7.18 9.43
C GLU A 104 5.95 8.68 9.16
N PRO A 105 7.04 9.47 9.04
CA PRO A 105 6.93 10.91 8.81
C PRO A 105 6.55 11.29 7.37
N LEU A 106 6.53 10.35 6.44
CA LEU A 106 6.31 10.62 5.01
C LEU A 106 4.83 10.59 4.62
N PHE A 107 3.99 9.90 5.41
CA PHE A 107 2.61 9.61 5.04
C PHE A 107 1.64 9.82 6.20
N GLN A 108 0.35 9.96 5.85
CA GLN A 108 -0.75 9.68 6.74
C GLN A 108 -1.33 8.30 6.40
N TRP A 109 -1.77 7.56 7.42
CA TRP A 109 -2.04 6.14 7.30
C TRP A 109 -3.51 5.79 7.57
N VAL A 110 -4.08 4.92 6.74
CA VAL A 110 -5.40 4.34 6.94
C VAL A 110 -5.28 2.81 6.91
N GLY A 111 -5.79 2.15 7.91
CA GLY A 111 -5.71 0.69 8.09
C GLY A 111 -5.60 0.28 9.56
N PRO A 112 -5.01 -0.89 9.90
CA PRO A 112 -4.37 -1.84 8.96
C PRO A 112 -5.36 -2.55 8.03
N ILE A 113 -4.84 -2.89 6.82
CA ILE A 113 -5.60 -3.65 5.82
C ILE A 113 -5.42 -5.16 6.10
N ILE A 114 -4.19 -5.64 6.17
CA ILE A 114 -3.87 -7.07 6.35
C ILE A 114 -2.46 -7.20 6.94
N PRO A 115 -2.19 -8.28 7.71
CA PRO A 115 -0.83 -8.60 8.12
C PRO A 115 0.13 -8.78 6.94
N LEU A 116 1.35 -8.30 7.12
CA LEU A 116 2.46 -8.41 6.17
C LEU A 116 3.55 -9.30 6.74
N LYS A 117 4.08 -10.20 5.90
CA LYS A 117 5.27 -10.97 6.22
C LYS A 117 6.25 -10.92 5.05
N ILE A 118 7.41 -10.33 5.28
CA ILE A 118 8.50 -10.28 4.32
C ILE A 118 9.42 -11.47 4.60
N ILE A 119 9.58 -12.31 3.59
CA ILE A 119 10.43 -13.51 3.65
C ILE A 119 11.62 -13.39 2.71
N VAL A 120 12.62 -14.18 3.02
CA VAL A 120 13.74 -14.50 2.13
C VAL A 120 13.44 -15.86 1.49
N LEU A 121 13.22 -15.88 0.18
CA LEU A 121 12.90 -17.05 -0.60
C LEU A 121 14.13 -17.52 -1.35
N ALA A 122 14.42 -18.83 -1.31
CA ALA A 122 15.49 -19.48 -2.06
C ALA A 122 14.96 -20.66 -2.85
N ARG A 123 15.74 -21.14 -3.82
CA ARG A 123 15.49 -22.49 -4.38
C ARG A 123 15.97 -23.56 -3.40
N LYS A 124 15.21 -24.63 -3.23
CA LYS A 124 15.60 -25.75 -2.37
C LYS A 124 16.90 -26.43 -2.80
N ASP A 125 17.13 -26.52 -4.12
CA ASP A 125 18.35 -27.14 -4.65
C ASP A 125 19.64 -26.35 -4.34
N ALA A 126 19.50 -25.11 -3.89
CA ALA A 126 20.63 -24.26 -3.49
C ALA A 126 21.12 -24.57 -2.05
N ASN A 127 20.32 -25.28 -1.24
CA ASN A 127 20.64 -25.65 0.15
C ASN A 127 21.13 -24.47 1.00
N ILE A 128 20.47 -23.31 0.86
CA ILE A 128 20.84 -22.09 1.56
C ILE A 128 20.27 -22.11 2.98
N THR A 129 21.11 -21.80 3.96
CA THR A 129 20.71 -21.64 5.36
C THR A 129 21.04 -20.22 5.80
N ILE A 130 20.06 -19.49 6.32
CA ILE A 130 20.18 -18.16 6.90
C ILE A 130 19.79 -18.23 8.37
N THR A 131 20.73 -17.91 9.26
CA THR A 131 20.50 -17.90 10.71
C THR A 131 20.39 -16.49 11.26
N GLN A 132 21.00 -15.52 10.60
CA GLN A 132 20.97 -14.10 10.92
C GLN A 132 20.99 -13.26 9.64
N PRO A 133 20.51 -12.00 9.65
CA PRO A 133 20.45 -11.17 8.45
C PRO A 133 21.75 -11.06 7.67
N MET A 134 22.90 -10.91 8.36
CA MET A 134 24.21 -10.78 7.71
C MET A 134 24.64 -12.02 6.90
N ASP A 135 24.06 -13.19 7.14
CA ASP A 135 24.34 -14.38 6.31
C ASP A 135 23.93 -14.18 4.87
N MET A 136 22.97 -13.27 4.59
CA MET A 136 22.51 -12.95 3.25
C MET A 136 23.53 -12.19 2.42
N ALA A 137 24.47 -11.46 3.03
CA ALA A 137 25.45 -10.61 2.34
C ALA A 137 26.38 -11.38 1.37
N LYS A 138 26.49 -12.71 1.52
CA LYS A 138 27.31 -13.56 0.63
C LYS A 138 26.57 -14.08 -0.60
N TYR A 139 25.27 -13.73 -0.76
CA TYR A 139 24.43 -14.18 -1.85
C TYR A 139 24.00 -12.99 -2.73
N SER A 140 23.59 -13.29 -3.96
CA SER A 140 22.94 -12.33 -4.84
C SER A 140 21.44 -12.25 -4.48
N ILE A 141 20.99 -11.07 -4.04
CA ILE A 141 19.65 -10.86 -3.48
C ILE A 141 18.81 -10.02 -4.43
N GLY A 142 17.74 -10.59 -4.96
CA GLY A 142 16.77 -9.86 -5.76
C GLY A 142 15.85 -8.99 -4.88
N VAL A 143 15.72 -7.71 -5.23
CA VAL A 143 14.90 -6.72 -4.53
C VAL A 143 14.14 -5.83 -5.50
N ILE A 144 13.06 -5.24 -5.04
CA ILE A 144 12.41 -4.11 -5.71
C ILE A 144 12.96 -2.82 -5.08
N SER A 145 13.40 -1.90 -5.92
CA SER A 145 13.99 -0.62 -5.46
C SER A 145 12.99 0.19 -4.64
N ASP A 146 13.46 0.73 -3.52
CA ASP A 146 12.68 1.50 -2.53
C ASP A 146 11.55 0.71 -1.84
N ASP A 147 11.48 -0.62 -2.05
CA ASP A 147 10.52 -1.46 -1.33
C ASP A 147 11.00 -1.81 0.09
N ILE A 148 10.07 -2.33 0.89
CA ILE A 148 10.31 -2.73 2.29
C ILE A 148 11.41 -3.80 2.39
N GLY A 149 11.53 -4.69 1.40
CA GLY A 149 12.56 -5.71 1.33
C GLY A 149 13.96 -5.08 1.28
N GLU A 150 14.20 -4.21 0.31
CA GLU A 150 15.48 -3.49 0.16
C GLU A 150 15.79 -2.64 1.41
N GLN A 151 14.82 -1.83 1.85
CA GLN A 151 15.00 -0.95 3.01
C GLN A 151 15.37 -1.72 4.28
N THR A 152 14.75 -2.90 4.49
CA THR A 152 15.04 -3.73 5.67
C THR A 152 16.41 -4.38 5.56
N LEU A 153 16.83 -4.85 4.39
CA LEU A 153 18.18 -5.36 4.17
C LEU A 153 19.26 -4.31 4.49
N LEU A 154 19.06 -3.09 3.95
CA LEU A 154 19.97 -1.95 4.23
C LEU A 154 20.02 -1.60 5.71
N ALA A 155 18.89 -1.61 6.40
CA ALA A 155 18.82 -1.37 7.85
C ALA A 155 19.56 -2.44 8.67
N HIS A 156 19.65 -3.68 8.16
CA HIS A 156 20.46 -4.74 8.74
C HIS A 156 21.94 -4.72 8.32
N GLY A 157 22.37 -3.71 7.55
CA GLY A 157 23.77 -3.56 7.12
C GLY A 157 24.18 -4.42 5.94
N ILE A 158 23.21 -5.04 5.23
CA ILE A 158 23.52 -5.80 4.02
C ILE A 158 23.99 -4.81 2.93
N PRO A 159 25.15 -5.03 2.31
CA PRO A 159 25.69 -4.11 1.33
C PRO A 159 24.87 -4.09 0.05
N ARG A 160 24.73 -2.91 -0.55
CA ARG A 160 23.95 -2.73 -1.80
C ARG A 160 24.49 -3.57 -2.97
N GLU A 161 25.78 -3.84 -2.96
CA GLU A 161 26.47 -4.67 -3.97
C GLU A 161 25.97 -6.12 -4.00
N ALA A 162 25.42 -6.62 -2.90
CA ALA A 162 24.75 -7.94 -2.83
C ALA A 162 23.37 -7.92 -3.48
N MET A 163 22.78 -6.73 -3.70
CA MET A 163 21.42 -6.59 -4.20
C MET A 163 21.37 -6.50 -5.73
N ARG A 164 20.31 -7.03 -6.31
CA ARG A 164 19.98 -6.96 -7.75
C ARG A 164 18.57 -6.43 -7.87
N GLU A 165 18.46 -5.20 -8.34
CA GLU A 165 17.18 -4.53 -8.48
C GLU A 165 16.40 -5.09 -9.68
N ALA A 166 15.09 -5.26 -9.50
CA ALA A 166 14.15 -5.55 -10.55
C ALA A 166 12.96 -4.58 -10.51
N LYS A 167 12.26 -4.46 -11.61
CA LYS A 167 11.10 -3.56 -11.74
C LYS A 167 9.83 -4.12 -11.11
N ASP A 168 9.72 -5.44 -11.00
CA ASP A 168 8.55 -6.17 -10.51
C ASP A 168 8.91 -7.58 -10.01
N VAL A 169 7.98 -8.19 -9.28
CA VAL A 169 8.14 -9.52 -8.71
C VAL A 169 8.26 -10.62 -9.77
N MET A 170 7.63 -10.45 -10.94
CA MET A 170 7.71 -11.43 -12.03
C MET A 170 9.15 -11.54 -12.54
N THR A 171 9.80 -10.39 -12.73
CA THR A 171 11.23 -10.33 -13.11
C THR A 171 12.12 -10.99 -12.05
N LEU A 172 11.87 -10.75 -10.76
CA LEU A 172 12.62 -11.41 -9.67
C LEU A 172 12.46 -12.92 -9.70
N SER A 173 11.23 -13.39 -9.85
CA SER A 173 10.90 -14.81 -9.87
C SER A 173 11.57 -15.52 -11.06
N GLU A 174 11.55 -14.90 -12.23
CA GLU A 174 12.26 -15.41 -13.42
C GLU A 174 13.77 -15.50 -13.20
N GLN A 175 14.37 -14.48 -12.58
CA GLN A 175 15.80 -14.47 -12.27
C GLN A 175 16.17 -15.57 -11.27
N LEU A 176 15.34 -15.81 -10.22
CA LEU A 176 15.55 -16.89 -9.25
C LEU A 176 15.46 -18.28 -9.92
N MET A 177 14.44 -18.49 -10.75
CA MET A 177 14.30 -19.74 -11.52
C MET A 177 15.50 -20.02 -12.44
N LYS A 178 15.96 -18.96 -13.14
CA LYS A 178 17.13 -19.05 -14.05
C LYS A 178 18.48 -19.07 -13.34
N LYS A 179 18.50 -19.15 -11.99
CA LYS A 179 19.72 -19.16 -11.17
C LYS A 179 20.61 -17.92 -11.39
N ARG A 180 20.01 -16.77 -11.74
CA ARG A 180 20.71 -15.48 -11.91
C ARG A 180 20.85 -14.72 -10.60
N ILE A 181 19.97 -15.03 -9.65
CA ILE A 181 20.02 -14.58 -8.26
C ILE A 181 19.81 -15.80 -7.35
N ASP A 182 20.30 -15.71 -6.12
CA ASP A 182 20.24 -16.79 -5.14
C ASP A 182 19.01 -16.67 -4.23
N LEU A 183 18.65 -15.43 -3.88
CA LEU A 183 17.60 -15.08 -2.94
C LEU A 183 16.64 -14.05 -3.56
N ILE A 184 15.37 -14.09 -3.14
CA ILE A 184 14.42 -12.99 -3.30
C ILE A 184 13.97 -12.56 -1.91
N VAL A 185 13.90 -11.24 -1.68
CA VAL A 185 13.28 -10.68 -0.48
C VAL A 185 11.99 -9.99 -0.87
N TYR A 186 10.86 -10.60 -0.50
CA TYR A 186 9.54 -10.10 -0.86
C TYR A 186 8.43 -10.61 0.06
N SER A 187 7.19 -10.15 -0.18
CA SER A 187 6.01 -10.58 0.56
C SER A 187 5.71 -12.06 0.36
N GLN A 188 5.46 -12.77 1.47
CA GLN A 188 5.06 -14.17 1.45
C GLN A 188 3.74 -14.39 0.71
N GLN A 189 2.77 -13.50 0.86
CA GLN A 189 1.49 -13.60 0.16
C GLN A 189 1.66 -13.53 -1.36
N VAL A 190 2.45 -12.57 -1.84
CA VAL A 190 2.71 -12.42 -3.27
C VAL A 190 3.48 -13.62 -3.81
N ALA A 191 4.48 -14.11 -3.07
CA ALA A 191 5.23 -15.31 -3.44
C ALA A 191 4.30 -16.53 -3.57
N ASN A 192 3.42 -16.75 -2.59
CA ASN A 192 2.45 -17.85 -2.61
C ASN A 192 1.46 -17.73 -3.77
N TRP A 193 0.96 -16.51 -4.03
CA TRP A 193 0.04 -16.28 -5.13
C TRP A 193 0.71 -16.50 -6.48
N TRP A 194 1.94 -16.04 -6.65
CA TRP A 194 2.71 -16.22 -7.87
C TRP A 194 2.92 -17.69 -8.17
N VAL A 195 3.35 -18.47 -7.19
CA VAL A 195 3.56 -19.91 -7.33
C VAL A 195 2.29 -20.66 -7.76
N LYS A 196 1.12 -20.25 -7.23
CA LYS A 196 -0.18 -20.80 -7.65
C LYS A 196 -0.58 -20.39 -9.09
N SER A 197 -0.12 -19.22 -9.56
CA SER A 197 -0.56 -18.61 -10.83
C SER A 197 0.28 -18.98 -12.05
N VAL A 198 1.50 -19.47 -11.84
CA VAL A 198 2.37 -20.00 -12.89
C VAL A 198 2.48 -21.50 -12.69
N ASP A 199 2.57 -22.25 -13.80
CA ASP A 199 2.72 -23.71 -13.80
C ASP A 199 4.14 -24.11 -13.35
N VAL A 200 4.50 -23.72 -12.13
CA VAL A 200 5.78 -24.00 -11.48
C VAL A 200 5.52 -24.76 -10.20
N ASP A 201 6.24 -25.86 -10.00
CA ASP A 201 6.14 -26.66 -8.78
C ASP A 201 6.54 -25.81 -7.55
N PRO A 202 5.60 -25.53 -6.62
CA PRO A 202 5.87 -24.78 -5.38
C PRO A 202 7.00 -25.41 -4.56
N SER A 203 7.17 -26.72 -4.65
CA SER A 203 8.15 -27.46 -3.88
C SER A 203 9.60 -27.14 -4.23
N LEU A 204 9.83 -26.44 -5.35
CA LEU A 204 11.17 -26.01 -5.78
C LEU A 204 11.72 -24.85 -4.93
N PHE A 205 10.87 -24.15 -4.19
CA PHE A 205 11.25 -22.98 -3.40
C PHE A 205 10.94 -23.18 -1.93
N GLU A 206 11.66 -22.47 -1.09
CA GLU A 206 11.43 -22.46 0.36
C GLU A 206 11.75 -21.11 0.97
N PRO A 207 10.97 -20.66 1.97
CA PRO A 207 11.34 -19.51 2.78
C PRO A 207 12.48 -19.94 3.73
N VAL A 208 13.65 -19.33 3.55
CA VAL A 208 14.85 -19.62 4.38
C VAL A 208 15.00 -18.67 5.56
N TYR A 209 14.28 -17.53 5.55
CA TYR A 209 14.28 -16.58 6.66
C TYR A 209 13.04 -15.71 6.65
N VAL A 210 12.56 -15.27 7.83
CA VAL A 210 11.55 -14.21 7.98
C VAL A 210 12.27 -12.93 8.29
N LEU A 211 12.28 -11.99 7.35
CA LEU A 211 13.04 -10.76 7.48
C LEU A 211 12.30 -9.71 8.31
N LYS A 212 10.98 -9.59 8.13
CA LYS A 212 10.14 -8.59 8.81
C LYS A 212 8.67 -9.03 8.85
N GLU A 213 8.00 -8.68 9.94
CA GLU A 213 6.54 -8.76 10.06
C GLU A 213 5.98 -7.36 10.34
N GLY A 214 4.71 -7.14 10.01
CA GLY A 214 4.01 -5.89 10.19
C GLY A 214 2.64 -5.93 9.55
N ASP A 215 2.15 -4.78 9.08
CA ASP A 215 0.87 -4.65 8.42
C ASP A 215 0.95 -3.76 7.17
N LEU A 216 0.02 -3.99 6.24
CA LEU A 216 -0.21 -3.14 5.07
C LEU A 216 -1.27 -2.09 5.37
N TYR A 217 -1.06 -0.90 4.82
CA TYR A 217 -1.92 0.28 4.95
C TYR A 217 -2.15 0.95 3.59
N TYR A 218 -3.14 1.82 3.52
CA TYR A 218 -3.18 2.89 2.54
C TYR A 218 -2.34 4.06 3.07
N ALA A 219 -1.35 4.50 2.28
CA ALA A 219 -0.44 5.59 2.63
C ALA A 219 -0.80 6.84 1.83
N PHE A 220 -1.31 7.86 2.49
CA PHE A 220 -1.66 9.14 1.89
C PHE A 220 -0.49 10.11 1.95
N HIS A 221 -0.41 11.04 0.99
CA HIS A 221 0.53 12.15 1.08
C HIS A 221 0.41 12.85 2.46
N ARG A 222 1.53 13.22 3.05
CA ARG A 222 1.59 13.74 4.44
C ARG A 222 0.71 14.96 4.69
N ASP A 223 0.46 15.79 3.68
CA ASP A 223 -0.36 16.99 3.78
C ASP A 223 -1.84 16.75 3.41
N THR A 224 -2.26 15.49 3.27
CA THR A 224 -3.69 15.15 3.05
C THR A 224 -4.53 15.64 4.23
N ASP A 225 -5.71 16.20 3.95
CA ASP A 225 -6.60 16.65 5.00
C ASP A 225 -6.92 15.49 5.98
N PRO A 226 -6.68 15.68 7.30
CA PRO A 226 -6.97 14.66 8.31
C PRO A 226 -8.43 14.17 8.30
N GLN A 227 -9.37 14.97 7.79
CA GLN A 227 -10.77 14.56 7.67
C GLN A 227 -10.96 13.46 6.63
N ILE A 228 -10.21 13.48 5.52
CA ILE A 228 -10.20 12.40 4.52
C ILE A 228 -9.70 11.10 5.16
N ILE A 229 -8.60 11.18 5.92
CA ILE A 229 -8.01 10.04 6.64
C ILE A 229 -9.02 9.45 7.62
N ALA A 230 -9.62 10.29 8.46
CA ALA A 230 -10.62 9.87 9.44
C ALA A 230 -11.87 9.28 8.78
N ASN A 231 -12.32 9.82 7.64
CA ASN A 231 -13.48 9.32 6.91
C ASN A 231 -13.21 7.91 6.37
N LEU A 232 -12.11 7.71 5.65
CA LEU A 232 -11.81 6.38 5.10
C LEU A 232 -11.55 5.35 6.21
N GLN A 233 -10.87 5.74 7.30
CA GLN A 233 -10.67 4.87 8.46
C GLN A 233 -12.01 4.38 9.02
N ARG A 234 -12.98 5.29 9.20
CA ARG A 234 -14.36 4.90 9.63
C ARG A 234 -15.04 3.96 8.64
N GLY A 235 -14.83 4.16 7.32
CA GLY A 235 -15.35 3.24 6.30
C GLY A 235 -14.83 1.82 6.48
N ILE A 236 -13.52 1.68 6.71
CA ILE A 236 -12.88 0.37 6.97
C ILE A 236 -13.38 -0.25 8.28
N GLU A 237 -13.51 0.53 9.34
CA GLU A 237 -14.03 0.05 10.62
C GLU A 237 -15.49 -0.42 10.50
N ARG A 238 -16.30 0.29 9.71
CA ARG A 238 -17.64 -0.16 9.36
C ARG A 238 -17.65 -1.51 8.65
N LEU A 239 -16.79 -1.71 7.64
CA LEU A 239 -16.65 -3.00 6.95
C LEU A 239 -16.26 -4.13 7.92
N LYS A 240 -15.36 -3.85 8.86
CA LYS A 240 -14.93 -4.82 9.88
C LYS A 240 -16.02 -5.21 10.86
N SER A 241 -16.96 -4.29 11.14
CA SER A 241 -18.07 -4.50 12.09
C SER A 241 -19.39 -4.89 11.43
N MET A 242 -19.56 -4.63 10.14
CA MET A 242 -20.79 -4.90 9.40
C MET A 242 -20.95 -6.41 9.18
N PRO A 243 -22.11 -7.01 9.52
CA PRO A 243 -22.38 -8.41 9.23
C PRO A 243 -22.37 -8.66 7.72
N GLY A 244 -21.68 -9.71 7.30
CA GLY A 244 -21.73 -10.24 5.96
C GLY A 244 -22.78 -11.34 5.82
N GLU A 245 -22.86 -11.95 4.64
CA GLU A 245 -23.90 -12.95 4.31
C GLU A 245 -23.69 -14.30 5.00
N GLN A 246 -22.43 -14.65 5.34
CA GLN A 246 -22.04 -15.97 5.87
C GLN A 246 -21.71 -15.96 7.39
N GLY A 247 -22.16 -14.96 8.13
CA GLY A 247 -21.87 -14.84 9.56
C GLY A 247 -20.49 -14.28 9.89
N GLN A 248 -19.68 -13.97 8.89
CA GLN A 248 -18.44 -13.22 8.99
C GLN A 248 -18.69 -11.72 8.79
N SER A 249 -17.70 -10.86 9.05
CA SER A 249 -17.82 -9.46 8.67
C SER A 249 -17.70 -9.28 7.15
N ARG A 250 -18.29 -8.19 6.62
CA ARG A 250 -18.14 -7.84 5.20
C ARG A 250 -16.67 -7.73 4.79
N TYR A 251 -15.82 -7.24 5.68
CA TYR A 251 -14.38 -7.19 5.50
C TYR A 251 -13.77 -8.58 5.27
N GLN A 252 -14.13 -9.57 6.08
CA GLN A 252 -13.65 -10.95 5.94
C GLN A 252 -14.16 -11.60 4.66
N GLU A 253 -15.40 -11.34 4.25
CA GLU A 253 -15.91 -11.81 2.96
C GLU A 253 -15.13 -11.27 1.78
N ILE A 254 -14.70 -9.98 1.83
CA ILE A 254 -13.84 -9.41 0.79
C ILE A 254 -12.50 -10.16 0.74
N LEU A 255 -11.87 -10.43 1.88
CA LEU A 255 -10.60 -11.16 1.93
C LEU A 255 -10.75 -12.59 1.35
N ALA A 256 -11.79 -13.31 1.75
CA ALA A 256 -12.06 -14.69 1.34
C ALA A 256 -12.25 -14.86 -0.17
N LYS A 257 -12.62 -13.82 -0.91
CA LYS A 257 -12.69 -13.87 -2.39
C LYS A 257 -11.33 -14.10 -3.06
N TYR A 258 -10.24 -13.85 -2.33
CA TYR A 258 -8.88 -13.81 -2.88
C TYR A 258 -7.94 -14.86 -2.26
N GLU A 259 -8.45 -15.75 -1.41
CA GLU A 259 -7.76 -16.93 -0.84
C GLU A 259 -7.82 -18.12 -1.80
#